data_94054998e0994563dacffbc1b88a70dc
#
_entry.id   94054998e0994563dacffbc1b88a70dc
#
_cell.length_a   1.000
_cell.length_b   1.000
_cell.length_c   1.000
_cell.angle_alpha   90.00
_cell.angle_beta   90.00
_cell.angle_gamma   90.00
#
_symmetry.space_group_name_H-M   'P 1'
#
loop_
_entity.id
_entity.type
_entity.pdbx_description
1 polymer ?
#
loop_
_entity_poly.entity_id
_entity_poly.type
_entity_poly.pdbx_seq_one_letter_code
_entity_poly.pdbx_strand_id
1 'polypeptide(L)'
;LFENAWCETRKYYDGPKKKTGEGGKFSIIIDPSKCKGCAECVTVCDDDALKMVNKTDEMMEDIQKTHRMFKEFGPSDNKYVNDNLLIDMMLKEETHVYVGGAGSCAGCGEGTALRMMCSATGAKYGNDWGIIAATGCNTVYTSTYPYNPYMVPWSNSLFENAPAYAMGLRM
;
A
#
# COMPACT_ATOMS: atom_id res chain seq x y z
N LEU A 1 5.66 -8.57 23.36
CA LEU A 1 5.17 -8.15 22.00
C LEU A 1 6.31 -7.83 21.07
N PHE A 2 7.34 -7.13 21.48
CA PHE A 2 8.43 -6.69 20.60
C PHE A 2 9.29 -7.85 20.05
N GLU A 3 9.60 -8.84 20.87
CA GLU A 3 10.45 -9.97 20.47
C GLU A 3 9.74 -10.94 19.50
N ASN A 4 8.42 -11.01 19.57
CA ASN A 4 7.61 -11.90 18.72
C ASN A 4 7.16 -11.26 17.38
N ALA A 5 7.38 -9.95 17.20
CA ALA A 5 6.98 -9.24 15.97
C ALA A 5 8.02 -9.34 14.85
N TRP A 6 9.22 -9.88 15.14
CA TRP A 6 10.34 -9.92 14.20
C TRP A 6 10.75 -11.36 13.93
N CYS A 7 11.02 -11.65 12.66
CA CYS A 7 11.60 -12.92 12.28
C CYS A 7 12.93 -12.76 11.54
N GLU A 8 13.77 -13.77 11.69
CA GLU A 8 15.01 -13.92 10.95
C GLU A 8 14.73 -14.83 9.77
N THR A 9 14.83 -14.29 8.56
CA THR A 9 14.56 -15.03 7.34
C THR A 9 15.85 -15.29 6.58
N ARG A 10 15.89 -16.37 5.81
CA ARG A 10 17.04 -16.69 4.96
C ARG A 10 17.40 -15.54 4.01
N LYS A 11 16.40 -14.84 3.50
CA LYS A 11 16.57 -13.76 2.54
C LYS A 11 17.12 -12.48 3.16
N TYR A 12 16.57 -12.06 4.30
CA TYR A 12 16.87 -10.76 4.90
C TYR A 12 17.87 -10.84 6.06
N TYR A 13 18.03 -11.99 6.70
CA TYR A 13 18.96 -12.19 7.79
C TYR A 13 20.19 -12.97 7.37
N ASP A 14 20.05 -14.25 6.96
CA ASP A 14 21.20 -15.11 6.68
C ASP A 14 22.04 -14.64 5.48
N GLY A 15 21.37 -14.20 4.41
CA GLY A 15 22.03 -13.72 3.20
C GLY A 15 22.89 -12.47 3.45
N PRO A 16 22.32 -11.40 3.99
CA PRO A 16 23.06 -10.20 4.35
C PRO A 16 24.14 -10.46 5.40
N LYS A 17 23.86 -11.25 6.45
CA LYS A 17 24.82 -11.58 7.50
C LYS A 17 26.09 -12.24 6.97
N LYS A 18 25.95 -13.11 5.96
CA LYS A 18 27.12 -13.73 5.30
C LYS A 18 27.96 -12.74 4.49
N LYS A 19 27.34 -11.67 3.96
CA LYS A 19 28.00 -10.69 3.10
C LYS A 19 28.59 -9.51 3.87
N THR A 20 27.86 -9.02 4.86
CA THR A 20 28.18 -7.77 5.57
C THR A 20 28.43 -7.95 7.07
N GLY A 21 28.24 -9.14 7.60
CA GLY A 21 28.34 -9.43 9.03
C GLY A 21 27.06 -9.12 9.84
N GLU A 22 26.10 -8.42 9.22
CA GLU A 22 24.85 -8.00 9.88
C GLU A 22 23.64 -8.55 9.14
N GLY A 23 22.66 -9.10 9.86
CA GLY A 23 21.39 -9.58 9.33
C GLY A 23 20.24 -8.61 9.64
N GLY A 24 19.29 -8.47 8.70
CA GLY A 24 18.07 -7.69 8.89
C GLY A 24 16.94 -8.55 9.45
N LYS A 25 16.22 -8.05 10.43
CA LYS A 25 15.01 -8.67 10.94
C LYS A 25 13.81 -8.22 10.09
N PHE A 26 12.90 -9.14 9.85
CA PHE A 26 11.72 -8.91 9.00
C PHE A 26 10.44 -8.95 9.82
N SER A 27 9.51 -8.05 9.52
CA SER A 27 8.18 -8.03 10.08
C SER A 27 7.14 -7.63 9.04
N ILE A 28 5.94 -8.18 9.15
CA ILE A 28 4.77 -7.76 8.37
C ILE A 28 3.82 -7.06 9.32
N ILE A 29 3.46 -5.82 8.99
CA ILE A 29 2.59 -5.00 9.81
C ILE A 29 1.38 -4.59 8.98
N ILE A 30 0.21 -4.70 9.58
CA ILE A 30 -1.05 -4.30 8.98
C ILE A 30 -1.51 -3.01 9.66
N ASP A 31 -1.89 -2.00 8.86
CA ASP A 31 -2.60 -0.85 9.38
C ASP A 31 -4.06 -1.26 9.67
N PRO A 32 -4.47 -1.39 10.93
CA PRO A 32 -5.79 -1.89 11.27
C PRO A 32 -6.91 -0.91 10.91
N SER A 33 -6.59 0.37 10.77
CA SER A 33 -7.54 1.41 10.36
C SER A 33 -7.90 1.30 8.87
N LYS A 34 -6.98 0.78 8.06
CA LYS A 34 -7.15 0.60 6.62
C LYS A 34 -7.60 -0.81 6.24
N CYS A 35 -7.47 -1.77 7.13
CA CYS A 35 -7.91 -3.15 6.89
C CYS A 35 -9.43 -3.22 6.81
N LYS A 36 -9.95 -3.64 5.65
CA LYS A 36 -11.39 -3.79 5.38
C LYS A 36 -11.96 -5.14 5.83
N GLY A 37 -11.13 -6.08 6.26
CA GLY A 37 -11.56 -7.43 6.63
C GLY A 37 -12.01 -8.30 5.45
N CYS A 38 -11.49 -8.08 4.24
CA CYS A 38 -11.88 -8.82 3.03
C CYS A 38 -11.40 -10.27 3.00
N ALA A 39 -10.57 -10.69 3.94
CA ALA A 39 -10.00 -12.03 4.06
C ALA A 39 -9.08 -12.51 2.92
N GLU A 40 -8.84 -11.70 1.89
CA GLU A 40 -7.98 -12.07 0.75
C GLU A 40 -6.58 -12.56 1.18
N CYS A 41 -5.94 -11.84 2.10
CA CYS A 41 -4.62 -12.23 2.61
C CYS A 41 -4.64 -13.60 3.31
N VAL A 42 -5.75 -13.98 3.92
CA VAL A 42 -5.93 -15.31 4.56
C VAL A 42 -6.16 -16.36 3.49
N THR A 43 -7.01 -16.06 2.49
CA THR A 43 -7.38 -17.00 1.43
C THR A 43 -6.18 -17.38 0.55
N VAL A 44 -5.25 -16.44 0.30
CA VAL A 44 -4.06 -16.69 -0.54
C VAL A 44 -2.83 -17.15 0.26
N CYS A 45 -2.97 -17.35 1.56
CA CYS A 45 -1.87 -17.81 2.41
C CYS A 45 -1.76 -19.32 2.39
N ASP A 46 -0.86 -19.87 1.59
CA ASP A 46 -0.64 -21.33 1.46
C ASP A 46 -0.12 -21.97 2.76
N ASP A 47 0.45 -21.16 3.66
CA ASP A 47 1.04 -21.63 4.93
C ASP A 47 0.06 -21.55 6.12
N ASP A 48 -1.19 -21.16 5.90
CA ASP A 48 -2.19 -20.93 6.97
C ASP A 48 -1.68 -20.01 8.12
N ALA A 49 -0.75 -19.12 7.80
CA ALA A 49 -0.09 -18.24 8.77
C ALA A 49 -0.99 -17.09 9.25
N LEU A 50 -2.06 -16.80 8.54
CA LEU A 50 -2.98 -15.69 8.81
C LEU A 50 -4.37 -16.21 9.20
N LYS A 51 -4.99 -15.52 10.14
CA LYS A 51 -6.36 -15.84 10.58
C LYS A 51 -7.19 -14.57 10.71
N MET A 52 -8.46 -14.67 10.33
CA MET A 52 -9.44 -13.63 10.61
C MET A 52 -9.86 -13.68 12.08
N VAL A 53 -9.86 -12.52 12.72
CA VAL A 53 -10.34 -12.33 14.10
C VAL A 53 -11.24 -11.10 14.16
N ASN A 54 -12.19 -11.10 15.09
CA ASN A 54 -13.00 -9.91 15.33
C ASN A 54 -12.15 -8.81 15.94
N LYS A 55 -12.28 -7.59 15.44
CA LYS A 55 -11.61 -6.41 15.99
C LYS A 55 -12.29 -6.02 17.32
N THR A 56 -11.55 -6.13 18.42
CA THR A 56 -11.93 -5.53 19.70
C THR A 56 -11.21 -4.21 19.90
N ASP A 57 -11.76 -3.32 20.71
CA ASP A 57 -11.15 -2.00 20.97
C ASP A 57 -9.74 -2.14 21.55
N GLU A 58 -9.54 -3.08 22.48
CA GLU A 58 -8.24 -3.36 23.08
C GLU A 58 -7.20 -3.83 22.04
N MET A 59 -7.60 -4.76 21.17
CA MET A 59 -6.75 -5.25 20.07
C MET A 59 -6.41 -4.12 19.11
N MET A 60 -7.36 -3.27 18.79
CA MET A 60 -7.16 -2.11 17.90
C MET A 60 -6.18 -1.11 18.48
N GLU A 61 -6.24 -0.83 19.76
CA GLU A 61 -5.26 0.03 20.44
C GLU A 61 -3.83 -0.53 20.38
N ASP A 62 -3.67 -1.82 20.65
CA ASP A 62 -2.34 -2.46 20.64
C ASP A 62 -1.73 -2.51 19.24
N ILE A 63 -2.53 -2.87 18.23
CA ILE A 63 -2.06 -2.89 16.84
C ILE A 63 -1.74 -1.47 16.35
N GLN A 64 -2.53 -0.46 16.70
CA GLN A 64 -2.26 0.93 16.37
C GLN A 64 -1.00 1.47 17.06
N LYS A 65 -0.74 1.09 18.30
CA LYS A 65 0.51 1.44 19.00
C LYS A 65 1.71 0.83 18.27
N THR A 66 1.62 -0.46 17.95
CA THR A 66 2.65 -1.18 17.20
C THR A 66 2.90 -0.52 15.83
N HIS A 67 1.85 -0.24 15.08
CA HIS A 67 1.95 0.39 13.77
C HIS A 67 2.60 1.79 13.84
N ARG A 68 2.23 2.62 14.83
CA ARG A 68 2.85 3.94 15.05
C ARG A 68 4.34 3.80 15.36
N MET A 69 4.69 2.90 16.27
CA MET A 69 6.08 2.63 16.63
C MET A 69 6.93 2.24 15.41
N PHE A 70 6.40 1.37 14.54
CA PHE A 70 7.14 0.98 13.32
C PHE A 70 7.36 2.15 12.35
N LYS A 71 6.42 3.09 12.28
CA LYS A 71 6.60 4.30 11.47
C LYS A 71 7.72 5.22 11.98
N GLU A 72 8.04 5.16 13.26
CA GLU A 72 9.12 5.94 13.86
C GLU A 72 10.52 5.41 13.51
N PHE A 73 10.64 4.14 13.09
CA PHE A 73 11.93 3.58 12.66
C PHE A 73 12.44 4.11 11.32
N GLY A 74 11.60 4.77 10.56
CA GLY A 74 11.95 5.24 9.22
C GLY A 74 12.07 4.12 8.17
N PRO A 75 12.55 4.44 6.97
CA PRO A 75 12.68 3.49 5.89
C PRO A 75 13.74 2.42 6.18
N SER A 76 13.54 1.23 5.66
CA SER A 76 14.52 0.15 5.73
C SER A 76 15.80 0.52 4.98
N ASP A 77 16.96 0.11 5.51
CA ASP A 77 18.25 0.30 4.85
C ASP A 77 18.27 -0.40 3.48
N ASN A 78 18.75 0.28 2.46
CA ASN A 78 18.82 -0.20 1.07
C ASN A 78 19.64 -1.52 0.92
N LYS A 79 20.51 -1.84 1.87
CA LYS A 79 21.22 -3.14 1.89
C LYS A 79 20.30 -4.35 2.04
N TYR A 80 19.09 -4.17 2.59
CA TYR A 80 18.09 -5.23 2.81
C TYR A 80 16.99 -5.23 1.78
N VAL A 81 16.77 -4.14 1.05
CA VAL A 81 15.65 -3.96 0.13
C VAL A 81 16.12 -3.76 -1.30
N ASN A 82 15.33 -4.26 -2.23
CA ASN A 82 15.47 -3.98 -3.64
C ASN A 82 14.29 -3.11 -4.05
N ASP A 83 14.55 -1.86 -4.42
CA ASP A 83 13.53 -0.88 -4.78
C ASP A 83 12.61 -1.39 -5.89
N ASN A 84 13.15 -2.03 -6.93
CA ASN A 84 12.35 -2.58 -8.01
C ASN A 84 11.36 -3.64 -7.50
N LEU A 85 11.82 -4.52 -6.60
CA LEU A 85 10.97 -5.54 -6.02
C LEU A 85 9.88 -4.94 -5.12
N LEU A 86 10.21 -3.89 -4.37
CA LEU A 86 9.22 -3.18 -3.54
C LEU A 86 8.17 -2.47 -4.38
N ILE A 87 8.57 -1.89 -5.51
CA ILE A 87 7.65 -1.27 -6.46
C ILE A 87 6.72 -2.32 -7.06
N ASP A 88 7.26 -3.45 -7.53
CA ASP A 88 6.48 -4.55 -8.10
C ASP A 88 5.46 -5.11 -7.09
N MET A 89 5.84 -5.21 -5.82
CA MET A 89 4.96 -5.63 -4.74
C MET A 89 4.08 -4.50 -4.17
N MET A 90 4.17 -3.30 -4.71
CA MET A 90 3.46 -2.09 -4.21
C MET A 90 3.73 -1.78 -2.73
N LEU A 91 4.95 -2.05 -2.26
CA LEU A 91 5.35 -1.86 -0.86
C LEU A 91 6.26 -0.65 -0.64
N LYS A 92 6.73 0.01 -1.70
CA LYS A 92 7.54 1.23 -1.57
C LYS A 92 6.64 2.41 -1.22
N GLU A 93 6.74 2.92 0.00
CA GLU A 93 5.83 3.93 0.55
C GLU A 93 5.87 5.25 -0.24
N GLU A 94 7.04 5.67 -0.69
CA GLU A 94 7.23 6.91 -1.46
C GLU A 94 6.55 6.90 -2.84
N THR A 95 6.22 5.72 -3.35
CA THR A 95 5.52 5.55 -4.63
C THR A 95 4.04 5.20 -4.44
N HIS A 96 3.57 5.09 -3.20
CA HIS A 96 2.18 4.79 -2.87
C HIS A 96 1.32 6.05 -2.98
N VAL A 97 1.03 6.43 -4.20
CA VAL A 97 0.13 7.55 -4.51
C VAL A 97 -1.35 7.19 -4.45
N TYR A 98 -1.68 5.97 -4.02
CA TYR A 98 -3.04 5.49 -3.82
C TYR A 98 -3.15 4.69 -2.52
N VAL A 99 -3.91 5.20 -1.57
CA VAL A 99 -4.02 4.65 -0.20
C VAL A 99 -5.20 3.69 -0.03
N GLY A 100 -6.00 3.51 -1.04
CA GLY A 100 -7.25 2.76 -1.00
C GLY A 100 -8.47 3.66 -0.82
N GLY A 101 -9.66 3.13 -1.02
CA GLY A 101 -10.92 3.88 -0.93
C GLY A 101 -12.03 3.06 -0.28
N ALA A 102 -12.96 3.75 0.38
CA ALA A 102 -14.20 3.17 0.85
C ALA A 102 -15.09 2.80 -0.36
N GLY A 103 -15.89 1.74 -0.24
CA GLY A 103 -16.85 1.36 -1.28
C GLY A 103 -16.30 0.53 -2.45
N SER A 104 -15.00 0.19 -2.48
CA SER A 104 -14.51 -0.85 -3.40
C SER A 104 -14.94 -2.24 -2.94
N CYS A 105 -15.18 -3.14 -3.87
CA CYS A 105 -15.50 -4.54 -3.57
C CYS A 105 -14.30 -5.23 -2.89
N ALA A 106 -14.55 -6.28 -2.11
CA ALA A 106 -13.49 -7.17 -1.65
C ALA A 106 -12.79 -7.80 -2.88
N GLY A 107 -11.46 -7.89 -2.87
CA GLY A 107 -10.69 -8.43 -3.99
C GLY A 107 -10.80 -7.63 -5.29
N CYS A 108 -11.08 -6.32 -5.24
CA CYS A 108 -11.30 -5.48 -6.40
C CYS A 108 -10.07 -5.44 -7.33
N GLY A 109 -10.18 -6.07 -8.50
CA GLY A 109 -9.11 -6.10 -9.50
C GLY A 109 -8.79 -4.72 -10.07
N GLU A 110 -9.79 -3.85 -10.23
CA GLU A 110 -9.58 -2.45 -10.65
C GLU A 110 -8.77 -1.67 -9.62
N GLY A 111 -9.08 -1.84 -8.32
CA GLY A 111 -8.31 -1.22 -7.25
C GLY A 111 -6.85 -1.70 -7.22
N THR A 112 -6.62 -2.98 -7.48
CA THR A 112 -5.27 -3.55 -7.59
C THR A 112 -4.52 -2.99 -8.80
N ALA A 113 -5.15 -2.98 -9.98
CA ALA A 113 -4.57 -2.42 -11.21
C ALA A 113 -4.22 -0.93 -11.04
N LEU A 114 -5.10 -0.16 -10.39
CA LEU A 114 -4.87 1.25 -10.11
C LEU A 114 -3.67 1.47 -9.18
N ARG A 115 -3.51 0.64 -8.14
CA ARG A 115 -2.34 0.68 -7.26
C ARG A 115 -1.05 0.36 -7.99
N MET A 116 -1.06 -0.64 -8.86
CA MET A 116 0.11 -0.99 -9.70
C MET A 116 0.49 0.17 -10.62
N MET A 117 -0.49 0.75 -11.30
CA MET A 117 -0.29 1.92 -12.16
C MET A 117 0.28 3.10 -11.38
N CYS A 118 -0.30 3.44 -10.24
CA CYS A 118 0.16 4.54 -9.40
C CYS A 118 1.58 4.30 -8.87
N SER A 119 1.90 3.09 -8.43
CA SER A 119 3.23 2.74 -7.96
C SER A 119 4.28 2.86 -9.06
N ALA A 120 4.01 2.32 -10.26
CA ALA A 120 4.92 2.41 -11.40
C ALA A 120 5.12 3.85 -11.87
N THR A 121 4.03 4.64 -11.94
CA THR A 121 4.07 6.04 -12.36
C THR A 121 4.79 6.90 -11.32
N GLY A 122 4.46 6.71 -10.04
CA GLY A 122 5.10 7.41 -8.93
C GLY A 122 6.60 7.11 -8.83
N ALA A 123 7.02 5.86 -9.07
CA ALA A 123 8.43 5.49 -9.10
C ALA A 123 9.22 6.23 -10.18
N LYS A 124 8.57 6.55 -11.31
CA LYS A 124 9.21 7.21 -12.45
C LYS A 124 9.14 8.74 -12.37
N TYR A 125 8.02 9.29 -11.94
CA TYR A 125 7.71 10.72 -12.05
C TYR A 125 7.53 11.41 -10.68
N GLY A 126 7.68 10.67 -9.57
CA GLY A 126 7.39 11.22 -8.25
C GLY A 126 5.93 11.68 -8.14
N ASN A 127 5.73 12.93 -7.73
CA ASN A 127 4.41 13.55 -7.62
C ASN A 127 4.07 14.51 -8.78
N ASP A 128 4.91 14.53 -9.83
CA ASP A 128 4.77 15.48 -10.96
C ASP A 128 3.77 14.97 -12.02
N TRP A 129 2.64 14.47 -11.58
CA TRP A 129 1.56 14.00 -12.45
C TRP A 129 0.21 14.10 -11.75
N GLY A 130 -0.85 13.91 -12.49
CA GLY A 130 -2.22 13.93 -11.96
C GLY A 130 -3.08 12.84 -12.57
N ILE A 131 -4.22 12.59 -11.97
CA ILE A 131 -5.19 11.58 -12.39
C ILE A 131 -6.48 12.26 -12.81
N ILE A 132 -6.98 11.88 -13.99
CA ILE A 132 -8.30 12.26 -14.45
C ILE A 132 -9.11 10.99 -14.65
N ALA A 133 -10.12 10.81 -13.80
CA ALA A 133 -11.04 9.68 -13.90
C ALA A 133 -12.13 9.98 -14.91
N ALA A 134 -12.53 8.95 -15.67
CA ALA A 134 -13.58 9.03 -16.69
C ALA A 134 -14.95 8.56 -16.17
N THR A 135 -15.22 8.71 -14.90
CA THR A 135 -16.42 8.24 -14.19
C THR A 135 -16.63 6.72 -14.28
N GLY A 136 -16.58 6.05 -13.19
CA GLY A 136 -16.72 4.58 -13.08
C GLY A 136 -16.61 4.14 -11.63
N CYS A 137 -16.34 2.87 -11.41
CA CYS A 137 -16.12 2.32 -10.06
C CYS A 137 -15.01 3.06 -9.30
N ASN A 138 -13.92 3.41 -9.99
CA ASN A 138 -12.85 4.19 -9.36
C ASN A 138 -13.33 5.55 -8.83
N THR A 139 -14.23 6.22 -9.52
CA THR A 139 -14.82 7.47 -9.04
C THR A 139 -15.63 7.25 -7.76
N VAL A 140 -16.42 6.17 -7.70
CA VAL A 140 -17.25 5.86 -6.52
C VAL A 140 -16.40 5.65 -5.28
N TYR A 141 -15.34 4.84 -5.36
CA TYR A 141 -14.53 4.53 -4.17
C TYR A 141 -13.39 5.53 -3.91
N THR A 142 -13.17 6.51 -4.79
CA THR A 142 -12.11 7.52 -4.63
C THR A 142 -12.62 8.94 -4.42
N SER A 143 -13.88 9.26 -4.70
CA SER A 143 -14.44 10.62 -4.62
C SER A 143 -15.41 10.84 -3.48
N THR A 144 -15.39 10.01 -2.44
CA THR A 144 -16.23 10.23 -1.25
C THR A 144 -15.68 11.41 -0.45
N TYR A 145 -16.32 12.57 -0.62
CA TYR A 145 -15.91 13.80 0.09
C TYR A 145 -15.97 13.62 1.62
N PRO A 146 -14.99 14.12 2.37
CA PRO A 146 -13.79 14.88 1.94
C PRO A 146 -12.58 14.01 1.58
N TYR A 147 -12.76 12.71 1.42
CA TYR A 147 -11.70 11.74 1.24
C TYR A 147 -11.15 11.76 -0.19
N ASN A 148 -9.84 11.95 -0.32
CA ASN A 148 -9.09 11.73 -1.55
C ASN A 148 -7.98 10.70 -1.27
N PRO A 149 -8.04 9.51 -1.86
CA PRO A 149 -7.06 8.45 -1.61
C PRO A 149 -5.74 8.65 -2.34
N TYR A 150 -5.67 9.62 -3.26
CA TYR A 150 -4.48 9.88 -4.04
C TYR A 150 -3.57 10.91 -3.37
N MET A 151 -2.26 10.72 -3.47
CA MET A 151 -1.26 11.69 -3.04
C MET A 151 -0.92 12.71 -4.15
N VAL A 152 -1.51 12.54 -5.33
CA VAL A 152 -1.40 13.44 -6.49
C VAL A 152 -2.73 14.11 -6.79
N PRO A 153 -2.77 15.23 -7.51
CA PRO A 153 -4.01 15.87 -7.92
C PRO A 153 -4.92 14.90 -8.67
N TRP A 154 -6.17 14.87 -8.27
CA TRP A 154 -7.20 14.04 -8.89
C TRP A 154 -8.42 14.87 -9.29
N SER A 155 -8.95 14.58 -10.44
CA SER A 155 -10.19 15.17 -10.93
C SER A 155 -11.00 14.13 -11.70
N ASN A 156 -12.26 14.42 -11.93
CA ASN A 156 -13.18 13.56 -12.67
C ASN A 156 -13.87 14.35 -13.79
N SER A 157 -14.03 13.72 -14.94
CA SER A 157 -14.89 14.19 -16.00
C SER A 157 -15.68 13.03 -16.58
N LEU A 158 -16.89 13.30 -17.06
CA LEU A 158 -17.77 12.26 -17.56
C LEU A 158 -17.17 11.55 -18.77
N PHE A 159 -17.09 10.21 -18.67
CA PHE A 159 -16.78 9.26 -19.73
C PHE A 159 -15.76 9.78 -20.77
N GLU A 160 -16.21 9.98 -22.00
CA GLU A 160 -15.39 10.40 -23.15
C GLU A 160 -14.78 11.81 -23.03
N ASN A 161 -15.23 12.60 -22.09
CA ASN A 161 -14.69 13.95 -21.88
C ASN A 161 -13.36 13.97 -21.11
N ALA A 162 -12.99 12.89 -20.44
CA ALA A 162 -11.75 12.84 -19.64
C ALA A 162 -10.48 13.14 -20.47
N PRO A 163 -10.28 12.62 -21.69
CA PRO A 163 -9.13 12.97 -22.52
C PRO A 163 -9.10 14.47 -22.91
N ALA A 164 -10.24 15.04 -23.26
CA ALA A 164 -10.33 16.47 -23.61
C ALA A 164 -10.01 17.36 -22.39
N TYR A 165 -10.52 16.97 -21.22
CA TYR A 165 -10.21 17.63 -19.95
C TYR A 165 -8.72 17.56 -19.60
N ALA A 166 -8.09 16.39 -19.81
CA ALA A 166 -6.66 16.19 -19.62
C ALA A 166 -5.82 17.10 -20.54
N MET A 167 -6.24 17.23 -21.79
CA MET A 167 -5.58 18.15 -22.73
C MET A 167 -5.67 19.60 -22.27
N GLY A 168 -6.81 20.02 -21.75
CA GLY A 168 -7.02 21.37 -21.24
C GLY A 168 -6.16 21.67 -19.98
N LEU A 169 -5.95 20.71 -19.12
CA LEU A 169 -5.09 20.87 -17.95
C LEU A 169 -3.59 20.93 -18.28
N ARG A 170 -3.18 20.36 -19.41
CA ARG A 170 -1.79 20.37 -19.86
C ARG A 170 -1.39 21.73 -20.46
N MET A 171 -2.34 22.51 -20.93
CA MET A 171 -2.10 23.85 -21.51
C MET A 171 -1.79 24.88 -20.44
#